data_f8cc77e9c796accf657296ecc5a54cab
#
_entry.id   f8cc77e9c796accf657296ecc5a54cab
#
_cell.length_a   1.000
_cell.length_b   1.000
_cell.length_c   1.000
_cell.angle_alpha   90.00
_cell.angle_beta   90.00
_cell.angle_gamma   90.00
#
_symmetry.space_group_name_H-M   'P 1'
#
loop_
_entity.id
_entity.type
_entity.pdbx_description
1 polymer ?
#
loop_
_entity_poly.entity_id
_entity_poly.type
_entity_poly.pdbx_seq_one_letter_code
_entity_poly.pdbx_strand_id
1 'polypeptide(L)'
;KFDQYGRYILPDPETGEERPWTRATTVANTLADRRGLEQWAKRNVVLGIAARPDLYALAVSCKPEDKDQLNRIVADAEEAAKAHSGANLGTALHRITERVDRGEDLDIPDAWRADVDAYCQALVDNHLIVDPDWMERIVVLPEYGIAGTLDRLLYIGKKGGMAIIGDLKTGQDVVRYGMTEIAIQLAIYANATHVWNGVDYEKMPPVYTDRALVIHLPVGQGRCEIHQVDIRAG
;
A
#
# COMPACT_ATOMS: atom_id res chain seq x y z
N LYS A 1 16.59 4.93 -1.56
CA LYS A 1 16.71 5.87 -0.42
C LYS A 1 15.46 6.75 -0.37
N PHE A 2 15.16 7.28 0.81
CA PHE A 2 14.08 8.27 0.99
C PHE A 2 14.64 9.53 1.61
N ASP A 3 14.05 10.69 1.28
CA ASP A 3 14.34 11.95 1.95
C ASP A 3 13.50 12.12 3.25
N GLN A 4 13.69 13.24 3.93
CA GLN A 4 12.95 13.56 5.17
C GLN A 4 11.44 13.72 4.98
N TYR A 5 10.95 13.86 3.74
CA TYR A 5 9.53 13.93 3.39
C TYR A 5 8.98 12.59 2.86
N GLY A 6 9.78 11.53 2.90
CA GLY A 6 9.43 10.19 2.44
C GLY A 6 9.38 10.04 0.91
N ARG A 7 9.98 10.97 0.14
CA ARG A 7 10.10 10.87 -1.32
C ARG A 7 11.24 9.94 -1.69
N TYR A 8 11.09 9.20 -2.79
CA TYR A 8 12.19 8.41 -3.34
C TYR A 8 13.32 9.32 -3.81
N ILE A 9 14.55 8.98 -3.49
CA ILE A 9 15.76 9.58 -4.08
C ILE A 9 16.36 8.54 -5.03
N LEU A 10 16.21 8.80 -6.33
CA LEU A 10 16.66 7.93 -7.43
C LEU A 10 17.33 8.78 -8.50
N PRO A 11 18.25 8.20 -9.28
CA PRO A 11 18.78 8.85 -10.48
C PRO A 11 17.65 9.23 -11.45
N ASP A 12 17.82 10.32 -12.16
CA ASP A 12 16.96 10.63 -13.29
C ASP A 12 17.34 9.75 -14.48
N PRO A 13 16.40 9.07 -15.16
CA PRO A 13 16.72 8.19 -16.27
C PRO A 13 17.40 8.88 -17.46
N GLU A 14 17.22 10.20 -17.62
CA GLU A 14 17.79 10.95 -18.73
C GLU A 14 19.16 11.56 -18.38
N THR A 15 19.30 12.08 -17.17
CA THR A 15 20.51 12.82 -16.76
C THR A 15 21.46 12.01 -15.89
N GLY A 16 20.98 10.96 -15.24
CA GLY A 16 21.73 10.17 -14.25
C GLY A 16 21.89 10.87 -12.89
N GLU A 17 21.41 12.09 -12.73
CA GLU A 17 21.52 12.83 -11.46
C GLU A 17 20.49 12.37 -10.43
N GLU A 18 20.90 12.16 -9.18
CA GLU A 18 19.97 11.86 -8.09
C GLU A 18 19.01 13.03 -7.84
N ARG A 19 17.70 12.75 -7.83
CA ARG A 19 16.67 13.72 -7.50
C ARG A 19 15.53 13.13 -6.67
N PRO A 20 14.77 13.95 -5.94
CA PRO A 20 13.56 13.50 -5.26
C PRO A 20 12.41 13.29 -6.27
N TRP A 21 11.67 12.18 -6.07
CA TRP A 21 10.50 11.81 -6.86
C TRP A 21 9.25 11.85 -5.99
N THR A 22 8.18 12.46 -6.49
CA THR A 22 6.89 12.47 -5.80
C THR A 22 6.34 11.04 -5.71
N ARG A 23 5.82 10.66 -4.57
CA ARG A 23 5.25 9.30 -4.41
C ARG A 23 3.91 9.20 -5.13
N ALA A 24 3.67 8.11 -5.85
CA ALA A 24 2.38 7.80 -6.48
C ALA A 24 1.22 7.86 -5.48
N THR A 25 1.42 7.35 -4.26
CA THR A 25 0.44 7.43 -3.17
C THR A 25 0.18 8.87 -2.71
N THR A 26 1.17 9.77 -2.77
CA THR A 26 0.96 11.18 -2.45
C THR A 26 0.06 11.84 -3.50
N VAL A 27 0.29 11.56 -4.79
CA VAL A 27 -0.55 12.05 -5.88
C VAL A 27 -1.98 11.52 -5.73
N ALA A 28 -2.15 10.22 -5.56
CA ALA A 28 -3.46 9.59 -5.35
C ALA A 28 -4.23 10.21 -4.17
N ASN A 29 -3.55 10.48 -3.06
CA ASN A 29 -4.13 11.07 -1.86
C ASN A 29 -4.57 12.53 -2.01
N THR A 30 -4.16 13.26 -3.07
CA THR A 30 -4.60 14.66 -3.28
C THR A 30 -6.10 14.77 -3.57
N LEU A 31 -6.70 13.72 -4.12
CA LEU A 31 -8.13 13.65 -4.44
C LEU A 31 -8.94 12.85 -3.41
N ALA A 32 -8.30 12.33 -2.37
CA ALA A 32 -8.93 11.52 -1.34
C ALA A 32 -9.85 12.34 -0.41
N ASP A 33 -11.08 11.90 -0.18
CA ASP A 33 -11.89 12.43 0.93
C ASP A 33 -11.44 11.79 2.24
N ARG A 34 -10.52 12.46 2.93
CA ARG A 34 -9.91 11.99 4.17
C ARG A 34 -10.71 12.33 5.43
N ARG A 35 -11.86 13.02 5.32
CA ARG A 35 -12.65 13.47 6.49
C ARG A 35 -13.04 12.32 7.41
N GLY A 36 -13.45 11.19 6.85
CA GLY A 36 -13.80 10.00 7.64
C GLY A 36 -12.61 9.46 8.43
N LEU A 37 -11.44 9.35 7.79
CA LEU A 37 -10.21 8.89 8.42
C LEU A 37 -9.71 9.86 9.49
N GLU A 38 -9.75 11.16 9.23
CA GLU A 38 -9.38 12.18 10.22
C GLU A 38 -10.28 12.14 11.46
N GLN A 39 -11.60 11.99 11.28
CA GLN A 39 -12.53 11.87 12.39
C GLN A 39 -12.32 10.58 13.18
N TRP A 40 -11.99 9.50 12.50
CA TRP A 40 -11.62 8.24 13.12
C TRP A 40 -10.35 8.38 13.95
N ALA A 41 -9.27 8.98 13.41
CA ALA A 41 -8.03 9.24 14.13
C ALA A 41 -8.27 10.10 15.39
N LYS A 42 -9.02 11.20 15.26
CA LYS A 42 -9.38 12.06 16.40
C LYS A 42 -10.11 11.30 17.50
N ARG A 43 -11.07 10.40 17.15
CA ARG A 43 -11.76 9.56 18.15
C ARG A 43 -10.81 8.59 18.85
N ASN A 44 -9.86 7.99 18.12
CA ASN A 44 -8.87 7.09 18.73
C ASN A 44 -7.96 7.82 19.72
N VAL A 45 -7.54 9.05 19.44
CA VAL A 45 -6.78 9.86 20.41
C VAL A 45 -7.58 10.05 21.69
N VAL A 46 -8.87 10.40 21.60
CA VAL A 46 -9.74 10.57 22.78
C VAL A 46 -9.87 9.27 23.57
N LEU A 47 -10.10 8.15 22.89
CA LEU A 47 -10.22 6.83 23.54
C LEU A 47 -8.90 6.40 24.18
N GLY A 48 -7.78 6.65 23.54
CA GLY A 48 -6.45 6.32 24.05
C GLY A 48 -6.10 7.13 25.31
N ILE A 49 -6.36 8.44 25.30
CA ILE A 49 -6.18 9.28 26.51
C ILE A 49 -7.09 8.82 27.64
N ALA A 50 -8.36 8.45 27.36
CA ALA A 50 -9.29 7.93 28.36
C ALA A 50 -8.81 6.59 28.97
N ALA A 51 -8.14 5.74 28.17
CA ALA A 51 -7.58 4.47 28.60
C ALA A 51 -6.25 4.61 29.40
N ARG A 52 -5.57 5.77 29.31
CA ARG A 52 -4.23 6.03 29.82
C ARG A 52 -4.21 7.33 30.66
N PRO A 53 -4.51 7.25 31.97
CA PRO A 53 -4.52 8.43 32.87
C PRO A 53 -3.20 9.19 32.92
N ASP A 54 -2.07 8.52 32.67
CA ASP A 54 -0.75 9.15 32.58
C ASP A 54 -0.63 10.09 31.37
N LEU A 55 -1.23 9.73 30.22
CA LEU A 55 -1.26 10.61 29.02
C LEU A 55 -2.12 11.84 29.28
N TYR A 56 -3.22 11.70 30.02
CA TYR A 56 -4.01 12.85 30.45
C TYR A 56 -3.21 13.80 31.33
N ALA A 57 -2.48 13.27 32.33
CA ALA A 57 -1.65 14.10 33.21
C ALA A 57 -0.55 14.82 32.44
N LEU A 58 0.10 14.14 31.46
CA LEU A 58 1.08 14.75 30.57
C LEU A 58 0.44 15.85 29.72
N ALA A 59 -0.72 15.62 29.14
CA ALA A 59 -1.43 16.61 28.30
C ALA A 59 -1.79 17.87 29.07
N VAL A 60 -2.24 17.73 30.33
CA VAL A 60 -2.53 18.89 31.22
C VAL A 60 -1.28 19.71 31.53
N SER A 61 -0.09 19.10 31.54
CA SER A 61 1.17 19.78 31.80
C SER A 61 1.75 20.53 30.59
N CYS A 62 1.24 20.27 29.37
CA CYS A 62 1.70 20.89 28.14
C CYS A 62 1.02 22.23 27.86
N LYS A 63 1.77 23.10 27.17
CA LYS A 63 1.24 24.30 26.55
C LYS A 63 0.97 24.07 25.06
N PRO A 64 0.16 24.88 24.37
CA PRO A 64 -0.11 24.73 22.93
C PRO A 64 1.15 24.78 22.06
N GLU A 65 2.23 25.39 22.54
CA GLU A 65 3.51 25.54 21.86
C GLU A 65 4.38 24.29 21.94
N ASP A 66 4.10 23.38 22.88
CA ASP A 66 4.91 22.16 23.16
C ASP A 66 4.58 21.05 22.14
N LYS A 67 4.69 21.39 20.85
CA LYS A 67 4.23 20.55 19.70
C LYS A 67 4.82 19.14 19.74
N ASP A 68 6.12 19.01 20.03
CA ASP A 68 6.78 17.70 20.03
C ASP A 68 6.24 16.79 21.14
N GLN A 69 6.00 17.35 22.32
CA GLN A 69 5.42 16.60 23.44
C GLN A 69 3.96 16.23 23.16
N LEU A 70 3.17 17.16 22.63
CA LEU A 70 1.78 16.89 22.23
C LEU A 70 1.69 15.82 21.13
N ASN A 71 2.59 15.84 20.13
CA ASN A 71 2.67 14.82 19.09
C ASN A 71 3.00 13.42 19.66
N ARG A 72 3.89 13.33 20.67
CA ARG A 72 4.18 12.06 21.36
C ARG A 72 2.94 11.54 22.10
N ILE A 73 2.23 12.42 22.83
CA ILE A 73 1.00 12.05 23.53
C ILE A 73 -0.05 11.52 22.54
N VAL A 74 -0.19 12.16 21.37
CA VAL A 74 -1.10 11.70 20.31
C VAL A 74 -0.70 10.30 19.84
N ALA A 75 0.58 10.06 19.53
CA ALA A 75 1.05 8.76 19.08
C ALA A 75 0.82 7.65 20.13
N ASP A 76 1.14 7.93 21.39
CA ASP A 76 0.93 6.98 22.49
C ASP A 76 -0.57 6.69 22.74
N ALA A 77 -1.44 7.68 22.54
CA ALA A 77 -2.88 7.52 22.65
C ALA A 77 -3.44 6.68 21.49
N GLU A 78 -3.00 6.91 20.26
CA GLU A 78 -3.37 6.10 19.10
C GLU A 78 -2.93 4.64 19.28
N GLU A 79 -1.74 4.40 19.82
CA GLU A 79 -1.27 3.05 20.15
C GLU A 79 -2.13 2.41 21.25
N ALA A 80 -2.45 3.13 22.33
CA ALA A 80 -3.30 2.64 23.40
C ALA A 80 -4.71 2.29 22.91
N ALA A 81 -5.24 3.03 21.96
CA ALA A 81 -6.52 2.74 21.29
C ALA A 81 -6.41 1.60 20.26
N LYS A 82 -5.21 1.02 20.06
CA LYS A 82 -4.92 0.02 19.00
C LYS A 82 -5.27 0.52 17.58
N ALA A 83 -5.17 1.83 17.35
CA ALA A 83 -5.49 2.44 16.07
C ALA A 83 -4.67 1.86 14.91
N HIS A 84 -3.41 1.48 15.17
CA HIS A 84 -2.50 0.92 14.17
C HIS A 84 -2.51 -0.62 14.09
N SER A 85 -3.29 -1.32 14.92
CA SER A 85 -3.29 -2.79 14.92
C SER A 85 -3.71 -3.38 13.56
N GLY A 86 -4.72 -2.80 12.92
CA GLY A 86 -5.16 -3.21 11.58
C GLY A 86 -4.10 -2.99 10.50
N ALA A 87 -3.38 -1.87 10.54
CA ALA A 87 -2.30 -1.59 9.60
C ALA A 87 -1.11 -2.54 9.78
N ASN A 88 -0.73 -2.86 11.02
CA ASN A 88 0.33 -3.81 11.33
C ASN A 88 -0.04 -5.23 10.88
N LEU A 89 -1.27 -5.66 11.12
CA LEU A 89 -1.79 -6.95 10.65
C LEU A 89 -1.83 -7.00 9.11
N GLY A 90 -2.27 -5.92 8.47
CA GLY A 90 -2.26 -5.79 7.02
C GLY A 90 -0.85 -5.94 6.44
N THR A 91 0.14 -5.25 7.02
CA THR A 91 1.55 -5.34 6.59
C THR A 91 2.10 -6.76 6.76
N ALA A 92 1.73 -7.46 7.84
CA ALA A 92 2.14 -8.85 8.04
C ALA A 92 1.55 -9.77 6.96
N LEU A 93 0.27 -9.60 6.64
CA LEU A 93 -0.41 -10.41 5.61
C LEU A 93 0.17 -10.14 4.21
N HIS A 94 0.50 -8.89 3.86
CA HIS A 94 1.24 -8.58 2.64
C HIS A 94 2.54 -9.38 2.55
N ARG A 95 3.38 -9.35 3.59
CA ARG A 95 4.65 -10.08 3.61
C ARG A 95 4.48 -11.60 3.51
N ILE A 96 3.43 -12.15 4.13
CA ILE A 96 3.15 -13.59 4.03
C ILE A 96 2.77 -13.93 2.59
N THR A 97 1.84 -13.22 1.98
CA THR A 97 1.40 -13.48 0.60
C THR A 97 2.53 -13.27 -0.41
N GLU A 98 3.41 -12.27 -0.23
CA GLU A 98 4.60 -12.10 -1.07
C GLU A 98 5.54 -13.33 -1.04
N ARG A 99 5.75 -13.90 0.14
CA ARG A 99 6.58 -15.11 0.29
C ARG A 99 5.92 -16.34 -0.32
N VAL A 100 4.60 -16.46 -0.18
CA VAL A 100 3.80 -17.49 -0.87
C VAL A 100 3.92 -17.35 -2.39
N ASP A 101 3.80 -16.13 -2.92
CA ASP A 101 3.93 -15.84 -4.35
C ASP A 101 5.33 -16.18 -4.89
N ARG A 102 6.37 -16.07 -4.06
CA ARG A 102 7.75 -16.52 -4.39
C ARG A 102 7.94 -18.04 -4.31
N GLY A 103 6.90 -18.78 -3.91
CA GLY A 103 6.96 -20.23 -3.78
C GLY A 103 7.77 -20.70 -2.55
N GLU A 104 7.91 -19.85 -1.53
CA GLU A 104 8.58 -20.22 -0.29
C GLU A 104 7.71 -21.20 0.52
N ASP A 105 8.35 -22.23 1.07
CA ASP A 105 7.69 -23.14 2.03
C ASP A 105 7.60 -22.45 3.40
N LEU A 106 6.37 -22.10 3.81
CA LEU A 106 6.11 -21.32 5.01
C LEU A 106 5.29 -22.13 6.02
N ASP A 107 5.76 -22.15 7.26
CA ASP A 107 4.90 -22.50 8.38
C ASP A 107 3.99 -21.32 8.73
N ILE A 108 2.79 -21.32 8.12
CA ILE A 108 1.81 -20.23 8.28
C ILE A 108 1.08 -20.45 9.61
N PRO A 109 1.16 -19.51 10.56
CA PRO A 109 0.42 -19.60 11.82
C PRO A 109 -1.09 -19.73 11.59
N ASP A 110 -1.77 -20.51 12.41
CA ASP A 110 -3.21 -20.81 12.25
C ASP A 110 -4.09 -19.56 12.14
N ALA A 111 -3.72 -18.48 12.82
CA ALA A 111 -4.45 -17.22 12.76
C ALA A 111 -4.47 -16.58 11.35
N TRP A 112 -3.55 -16.95 10.46
CA TRP A 112 -3.41 -16.39 9.11
C TRP A 112 -3.78 -17.39 8.01
N ARG A 113 -3.91 -18.68 8.36
CA ARG A 113 -4.09 -19.76 7.39
C ARG A 113 -5.33 -19.55 6.52
N ALA A 114 -6.47 -19.22 7.14
CA ALA A 114 -7.72 -19.00 6.39
C ALA A 114 -7.61 -17.83 5.39
N ASP A 115 -6.92 -16.75 5.75
CA ASP A 115 -6.71 -15.60 4.85
C ASP A 115 -5.79 -15.99 3.68
N VAL A 116 -4.69 -16.70 3.96
CA VAL A 116 -3.74 -17.13 2.93
C VAL A 116 -4.37 -18.16 1.99
N ASP A 117 -5.13 -19.12 2.51
CA ASP A 117 -5.84 -20.10 1.69
C ASP A 117 -6.86 -19.41 0.78
N ALA A 118 -7.61 -18.42 1.31
CA ALA A 118 -8.55 -17.63 0.52
C ALA A 118 -7.85 -16.81 -0.58
N TYR A 119 -6.67 -16.25 -0.30
CA TYR A 119 -5.83 -15.56 -1.28
C TYR A 119 -5.42 -16.49 -2.41
N CYS A 120 -4.83 -17.64 -2.09
CA CYS A 120 -4.40 -18.62 -3.09
C CYS A 120 -5.57 -19.12 -3.94
N GLN A 121 -6.71 -19.42 -3.30
CA GLN A 121 -7.91 -19.87 -4.01
C GLN A 121 -8.45 -18.79 -4.95
N ALA A 122 -8.48 -17.52 -4.53
CA ALA A 122 -8.94 -16.43 -5.39
C ALA A 122 -8.06 -16.25 -6.63
N LEU A 123 -6.73 -16.42 -6.52
CA LEU A 123 -5.84 -16.40 -7.69
C LEU A 123 -6.15 -17.57 -8.65
N VAL A 124 -6.36 -18.77 -8.13
CA VAL A 124 -6.68 -19.96 -8.93
C VAL A 124 -8.02 -19.80 -9.65
N ASP A 125 -9.07 -19.37 -8.94
CA ASP A 125 -10.42 -19.21 -9.47
C ASP A 125 -10.50 -18.15 -10.58
N ASN A 126 -9.65 -17.14 -10.50
CA ASN A 126 -9.55 -16.08 -11.51
C ASN A 126 -8.45 -16.32 -12.55
N HIS A 127 -7.81 -17.49 -12.54
CA HIS A 127 -6.73 -17.87 -13.46
C HIS A 127 -5.58 -16.85 -13.46
N LEU A 128 -5.25 -16.30 -12.29
CA LEU A 128 -4.19 -15.30 -12.10
C LEU A 128 -2.88 -15.97 -11.73
N ILE A 129 -1.81 -15.53 -12.38
CA ILE A 129 -0.45 -15.99 -12.12
C ILE A 129 0.37 -14.76 -11.71
N VAL A 130 0.83 -14.71 -10.48
CA VAL A 130 1.74 -13.67 -9.99
C VAL A 130 3.11 -13.89 -10.58
N ASP A 131 3.78 -12.82 -11.01
CA ASP A 131 5.17 -12.86 -11.42
C ASP A 131 6.09 -12.54 -10.24
N PRO A 132 6.80 -13.51 -9.66
CA PRO A 132 7.63 -13.30 -8.48
C PRO A 132 8.80 -12.35 -8.72
N ASP A 133 9.24 -12.17 -9.97
CA ASP A 133 10.32 -11.24 -10.34
C ASP A 133 9.82 -9.78 -10.38
N TRP A 134 8.49 -9.58 -10.41
CA TRP A 134 7.82 -8.30 -10.54
C TRP A 134 6.97 -7.94 -9.33
N MET A 135 7.49 -8.21 -8.14
CA MET A 135 6.88 -7.85 -6.86
C MET A 135 7.71 -6.77 -6.17
N GLU A 136 7.03 -5.80 -5.55
CA GLU A 136 7.66 -4.70 -4.80
C GLU A 136 8.70 -3.91 -5.62
N ARG A 137 8.48 -3.80 -6.94
CA ARG A 137 9.39 -3.09 -7.85
C ARG A 137 9.11 -1.59 -7.84
N ILE A 138 10.18 -0.80 -7.78
CA ILE A 138 10.05 0.65 -7.88
C ILE A 138 9.87 1.03 -9.34
N VAL A 139 8.72 1.60 -9.66
CA VAL A 139 8.38 2.10 -11.00
C VAL A 139 8.46 3.62 -11.02
N VAL A 140 8.83 4.17 -12.18
CA VAL A 140 9.07 5.60 -12.37
C VAL A 140 8.36 6.10 -13.61
N LEU A 141 7.70 7.25 -13.48
CA LEU A 141 7.05 8.00 -14.53
C LEU A 141 7.77 9.37 -14.67
N PRO A 142 8.84 9.45 -15.48
CA PRO A 142 9.74 10.60 -15.52
C PRO A 142 9.05 11.89 -15.95
N GLU A 143 8.14 11.82 -16.89
CA GLU A 143 7.38 12.96 -17.42
C GLU A 143 6.71 13.80 -16.32
N TYR A 144 6.23 13.12 -15.25
CA TYR A 144 5.55 13.78 -14.13
C TYR A 144 6.40 13.85 -12.85
N GLY A 145 7.62 13.32 -12.87
CA GLY A 145 8.48 13.26 -11.68
C GLY A 145 7.92 12.38 -10.58
N ILE A 146 7.22 11.30 -10.94
CA ILE A 146 6.54 10.41 -10.00
C ILE A 146 7.26 9.07 -9.93
N ALA A 147 7.36 8.51 -8.72
CA ALA A 147 7.80 7.14 -8.47
C ALA A 147 6.89 6.46 -7.45
N GLY A 148 6.85 5.13 -7.51
CA GLY A 148 6.10 4.33 -6.54
C GLY A 148 6.54 2.89 -6.54
N THR A 149 6.15 2.14 -5.51
CA THR A 149 6.40 0.70 -5.43
C THR A 149 5.18 -0.03 -5.96
N LEU A 150 5.36 -0.74 -7.05
CA LEU A 150 4.40 -1.66 -7.64
C LEU A 150 4.30 -2.91 -6.74
N ASP A 151 3.11 -3.24 -6.27
CA ASP A 151 2.92 -4.39 -5.39
C ASP A 151 3.10 -5.71 -6.16
N ARG A 152 2.29 -5.96 -7.21
CA ARG A 152 2.34 -7.19 -8.01
C ARG A 152 2.10 -6.92 -9.48
N LEU A 153 2.75 -7.75 -10.32
CA LEU A 153 2.43 -7.90 -11.73
C LEU A 153 1.88 -9.31 -11.95
N LEU A 154 0.72 -9.40 -12.61
CA LEU A 154 0.05 -10.67 -12.82
C LEU A 154 -0.20 -10.93 -14.31
N TYR A 155 -0.40 -12.21 -14.65
CA TYR A 155 -0.84 -12.67 -15.95
C TYR A 155 -2.17 -13.41 -15.82
N ILE A 156 -3.04 -13.31 -16.84
CA ILE A 156 -4.28 -14.05 -16.89
C ILE A 156 -4.07 -15.31 -17.74
N GLY A 157 -4.25 -16.47 -17.15
CA GLY A 157 -4.18 -17.78 -17.78
C GLY A 157 -2.77 -18.30 -18.06
N LYS A 158 -1.85 -17.48 -18.59
CA LYS A 158 -0.46 -17.88 -18.86
C LYS A 158 0.52 -16.72 -18.80
N LYS A 159 1.74 -16.98 -18.30
CA LYS A 159 2.84 -16.01 -18.31
C LYS A 159 3.32 -15.74 -19.76
N GLY A 160 3.75 -14.50 -20.04
CA GLY A 160 4.38 -14.09 -21.33
C GLY A 160 3.47 -13.34 -22.29
N GLY A 161 2.25 -12.96 -21.86
CA GLY A 161 1.37 -12.03 -22.57
C GLY A 161 1.44 -10.61 -22.05
N MET A 162 0.36 -9.84 -22.28
CA MET A 162 0.17 -8.58 -21.55
C MET A 162 -0.08 -8.89 -20.08
N ALA A 163 0.64 -8.19 -19.23
CA ALA A 163 0.49 -8.29 -17.78
C ALA A 163 -0.57 -7.29 -17.28
N ILE A 164 -1.03 -7.49 -16.06
CA ILE A 164 -1.94 -6.60 -15.36
C ILE A 164 -1.35 -6.21 -14.01
N ILE A 165 -1.45 -4.93 -13.67
CA ILE A 165 -1.03 -4.45 -12.35
C ILE A 165 -2.02 -4.95 -11.31
N GLY A 166 -1.51 -5.53 -10.22
CA GLY A 166 -2.29 -5.93 -9.07
C GLY A 166 -1.81 -5.27 -7.80
N ASP A 167 -2.75 -4.98 -6.92
CA ASP A 167 -2.46 -4.34 -5.64
C ASP A 167 -3.29 -5.02 -4.55
N LEU A 168 -2.62 -5.54 -3.52
CA LEU A 168 -3.25 -6.20 -2.39
C LEU A 168 -3.74 -5.17 -1.39
N LYS A 169 -4.99 -5.27 -0.97
CA LYS A 169 -5.59 -4.41 0.04
C LYS A 169 -6.21 -5.25 1.15
N THR A 170 -5.78 -5.00 2.38
CA THR A 170 -6.15 -5.77 3.56
C THR A 170 -7.12 -5.05 4.49
N GLY A 171 -7.42 -3.79 4.23
CA GLY A 171 -8.40 -3.01 4.98
C GLY A 171 -9.83 -3.48 4.70
N GLN A 172 -10.69 -3.51 5.73
CA GLN A 172 -12.05 -4.04 5.61
C GLN A 172 -12.95 -3.23 4.67
N ASP A 173 -12.84 -1.91 4.71
CA ASP A 173 -13.71 -0.98 3.98
C ASP A 173 -13.04 -0.34 2.74
N VAL A 174 -11.88 -0.84 2.33
CA VAL A 174 -11.08 -0.23 1.28
C VAL A 174 -11.80 -0.18 -0.07
N VAL A 175 -12.53 -1.23 -0.40
CA VAL A 175 -13.32 -1.30 -1.64
C VAL A 175 -14.48 -0.28 -1.63
N ARG A 176 -15.01 0.02 -0.45
CA ARG A 176 -16.13 0.97 -0.32
C ARG A 176 -15.71 2.43 -0.41
N TYR A 177 -14.54 2.77 0.10
CA TYR A 177 -14.14 4.17 0.30
C TYR A 177 -12.82 4.56 -0.36
N GLY A 178 -11.99 3.61 -0.76
CA GLY A 178 -10.63 3.86 -1.26
C GLY A 178 -10.41 3.61 -2.75
N MET A 179 -11.46 3.26 -3.51
CA MET A 179 -11.29 2.82 -4.90
C MET A 179 -10.80 3.92 -5.82
N THR A 180 -11.17 5.18 -5.58
CA THR A 180 -10.71 6.31 -6.41
C THR A 180 -9.21 6.51 -6.29
N GLU A 181 -8.68 6.54 -5.06
CA GLU A 181 -7.26 6.71 -4.79
C GLU A 181 -6.45 5.52 -5.30
N ILE A 182 -7.00 4.32 -5.14
CA ILE A 182 -6.39 3.09 -5.66
C ILE A 182 -6.34 3.14 -7.19
N ALA A 183 -7.42 3.53 -7.86
CA ALA A 183 -7.46 3.65 -9.32
C ALA A 183 -6.38 4.62 -9.84
N ILE A 184 -6.21 5.79 -9.20
CA ILE A 184 -5.17 6.76 -9.55
C ILE A 184 -3.78 6.16 -9.34
N GLN A 185 -3.55 5.50 -8.20
CA GLN A 185 -2.27 4.85 -7.91
C GLN A 185 -1.93 3.79 -8.96
N LEU A 186 -2.90 2.94 -9.31
CA LEU A 186 -2.73 1.88 -10.29
C LEU A 186 -2.56 2.42 -11.72
N ALA A 187 -3.24 3.53 -12.07
CA ALA A 187 -3.03 4.22 -13.33
C ALA A 187 -1.59 4.73 -13.46
N ILE A 188 -1.03 5.34 -12.40
CA ILE A 188 0.36 5.78 -12.36
C ILE A 188 1.30 4.59 -12.59
N TYR A 189 1.07 3.46 -11.94
CA TYR A 189 1.91 2.28 -12.10
C TYR A 189 1.81 1.67 -13.50
N ALA A 190 0.61 1.61 -14.06
CA ALA A 190 0.39 1.05 -15.40
C ALA A 190 0.98 1.92 -16.53
N ASN A 191 1.11 3.23 -16.29
CA ASN A 191 1.73 4.16 -17.25
C ASN A 191 3.20 4.45 -16.96
N ALA A 192 3.79 3.84 -15.94
CA ALA A 192 5.22 3.96 -15.67
C ALA A 192 6.04 3.39 -16.85
N THR A 193 7.13 4.06 -17.17
CA THR A 193 7.97 3.69 -18.31
C THR A 193 9.27 3.00 -17.89
N HIS A 194 9.70 3.23 -16.67
CA HIS A 194 10.96 2.75 -16.13
C HIS A 194 10.77 2.02 -14.82
N VAL A 195 11.59 1.00 -14.59
CA VAL A 195 11.64 0.23 -13.35
C VAL A 195 13.04 0.27 -12.80
N TRP A 196 13.18 0.66 -11.54
CA TRP A 196 14.47 0.70 -10.85
C TRP A 196 14.79 -0.67 -10.25
N ASN A 197 15.91 -1.27 -10.64
CA ASN A 197 16.35 -2.58 -10.12
C ASN A 197 17.33 -2.49 -8.93
N GLY A 198 17.62 -1.29 -8.47
CA GLY A 198 18.60 -1.03 -7.40
C GLY A 198 19.93 -0.47 -7.92
N VAL A 199 20.23 -0.64 -9.20
CA VAL A 199 21.48 -0.20 -9.84
C VAL A 199 21.21 0.65 -11.07
N ASP A 200 20.27 0.23 -11.92
CA ASP A 200 19.96 0.85 -13.19
C ASP A 200 18.46 0.76 -13.50
N TYR A 201 18.02 1.42 -14.57
CA TYR A 201 16.67 1.38 -15.05
C TYR A 201 16.44 0.28 -16.07
N GLU A 202 15.39 -0.47 -15.86
CA GLU A 202 14.84 -1.43 -16.82
C GLU A 202 13.57 -0.85 -17.45
N LYS A 203 13.23 -1.32 -18.65
CA LYS A 203 11.98 -0.94 -19.30
C LYS A 203 10.80 -1.66 -18.63
N MET A 204 9.71 -0.94 -18.42
CA MET A 204 8.45 -1.54 -17.97
C MET A 204 7.97 -2.59 -19.00
N PRO A 205 7.56 -3.80 -18.57
CA PRO A 205 6.97 -4.78 -19.48
C PRO A 205 5.63 -4.28 -20.01
N PRO A 206 5.11 -4.87 -21.10
CA PRO A 206 3.79 -4.53 -21.59
C PRO A 206 2.70 -4.87 -20.58
N VAL A 207 1.95 -3.86 -20.13
CA VAL A 207 0.83 -4.00 -19.19
C VAL A 207 -0.45 -3.38 -19.76
N TYR A 208 -1.60 -3.82 -19.25
CA TYR A 208 -2.85 -3.13 -19.52
C TYR A 208 -2.84 -1.74 -18.87
N THR A 209 -3.15 -0.69 -19.66
CA THR A 209 -3.23 0.70 -19.19
C THR A 209 -4.66 1.20 -19.00
N ASP A 210 -5.64 0.36 -19.34
CA ASP A 210 -7.07 0.65 -19.20
C ASP A 210 -7.70 0.02 -17.96
N ARG A 211 -7.03 -0.97 -17.35
CA ARG A 211 -7.52 -1.74 -16.20
C ARG A 211 -6.40 -2.28 -15.33
N ALA A 212 -6.72 -2.47 -14.06
CA ALA A 212 -5.86 -3.09 -13.07
C ALA A 212 -6.70 -3.97 -12.12
N LEU A 213 -6.05 -4.69 -11.22
CA LEU A 213 -6.72 -5.55 -10.24
C LEU A 213 -6.46 -5.05 -8.81
N VAL A 214 -7.51 -5.04 -8.01
CA VAL A 214 -7.41 -4.96 -6.55
C VAL A 214 -7.70 -6.34 -5.99
N ILE A 215 -6.74 -6.89 -5.27
CA ILE A 215 -6.86 -8.12 -4.53
C ILE A 215 -7.30 -7.74 -3.11
N HIS A 216 -8.59 -7.85 -2.83
CA HIS A 216 -9.14 -7.47 -1.53
C HIS A 216 -9.15 -8.67 -0.59
N LEU A 217 -8.26 -8.65 0.39
CA LEU A 217 -8.04 -9.68 1.39
C LEU A 217 -8.21 -9.08 2.79
N PRO A 218 -9.44 -8.84 3.28
CA PRO A 218 -9.68 -8.22 4.57
C PRO A 218 -9.19 -9.13 5.71
N VAL A 219 -8.26 -8.62 6.50
CA VAL A 219 -7.57 -9.37 7.56
C VAL A 219 -8.55 -10.07 8.50
N GLY A 220 -8.31 -11.37 8.75
CA GLY A 220 -9.05 -12.20 9.71
C GLY A 220 -10.43 -12.63 9.24
N GLN A 221 -10.76 -12.45 7.95
CA GLN A 221 -12.07 -12.82 7.43
C GLN A 221 -12.09 -14.13 6.62
N GLY A 222 -10.93 -14.69 6.29
CA GLY A 222 -10.83 -15.91 5.49
C GLY A 222 -11.51 -15.80 4.13
N ARG A 223 -11.53 -14.61 3.54
CA ARG A 223 -12.10 -14.34 2.21
C ARG A 223 -11.18 -13.44 1.40
N CYS A 224 -11.15 -13.67 0.09
CA CYS A 224 -10.42 -12.84 -0.86
C CYS A 224 -11.28 -12.60 -2.10
N GLU A 225 -11.34 -11.36 -2.56
CA GLU A 225 -12.12 -10.96 -3.73
C GLU A 225 -11.22 -10.23 -4.73
N ILE A 226 -11.35 -10.55 -6.00
CA ILE A 226 -10.62 -9.88 -7.09
C ILE A 226 -11.53 -8.84 -7.73
N HIS A 227 -11.15 -7.57 -7.66
CA HIS A 227 -11.91 -6.49 -8.28
C HIS A 227 -11.12 -5.92 -9.47
N GLN A 228 -11.71 -5.95 -10.65
CA GLN A 228 -11.15 -5.23 -11.79
C GLN A 228 -11.53 -3.74 -11.68
N VAL A 229 -10.55 -2.89 -11.83
CA VAL A 229 -10.69 -1.42 -11.74
C VAL A 229 -10.40 -0.81 -13.11
N ASP A 230 -11.27 0.06 -13.56
CA ASP A 230 -11.04 0.93 -14.74
C ASP A 230 -10.09 2.06 -14.30
N ILE A 231 -8.92 2.14 -14.94
CA ILE A 231 -7.88 3.11 -14.61
C ILE A 231 -7.66 4.17 -15.69
N ARG A 232 -8.56 4.27 -16.68
CA ARG A 232 -8.43 5.25 -17.78
C ARG A 232 -8.62 6.69 -17.34
N ALA A 233 -9.30 6.91 -16.23
CA ALA A 233 -9.57 8.24 -15.68
C ALA A 233 -8.69 8.60 -14.47
N GLY A 234 -7.74 7.73 -14.14
CA GLY A 234 -6.82 7.90 -13.00
C GLY A 234 -5.52 8.61 -13.35
#